data_dfdf8581f959a0a9adb01babc4892abf
#
_entry.id   dfdf8581f959a0a9adb01babc4892abf
#
_cell.length_a   1.000
_cell.length_b   1.000
_cell.length_c   1.000
_cell.angle_alpha   90.00
_cell.angle_beta   90.00
_cell.angle_gamma   90.00
#
_symmetry.space_group_name_H-M   'P 1'
#
loop_
_entity.id
_entity.type
_entity.pdbx_description
1 polymer ?
#
loop_
_entity_poly.entity_id
_entity_poly.type
_entity_poly.pdbx_seq_one_letter_code
_entity_poly.pdbx_strand_id
1 'polypeptide(L)'
;MAGKNNIRKGEQFLLDSGLYVALPINMQILFTQSERDVLNTIRHLNNIGQTAISFSLLSIYTGLTDKTIKKAVDSLKRLEVLEVLNVCKAGTRYKINYKVLNNTIVSLNEESNPVKRLQLADQFRGEGYELHSKLIEAYTGSEFDDRH
;
A
#
# COMPACT_ATOMS: atom_id res chain seq x y z
N MET A 1 3.91 -29.12 -0.60
CA MET A 1 4.49 -28.15 0.31
C MET A 1 5.49 -27.21 -0.35
N ALA A 2 6.40 -27.75 -1.13
CA ALA A 2 7.42 -26.94 -1.81
C ALA A 2 6.81 -25.87 -2.73
N GLY A 3 5.82 -26.21 -3.54
CA GLY A 3 5.19 -25.27 -4.47
C GLY A 3 4.50 -24.11 -3.76
N LYS A 4 3.72 -24.40 -2.73
CA LYS A 4 3.02 -23.38 -1.95
C LYS A 4 4.02 -22.50 -1.20
N ASN A 5 5.02 -23.12 -0.59
CA ASN A 5 6.05 -22.38 0.13
C ASN A 5 6.91 -21.54 -0.80
N ASN A 6 7.17 -22.03 -2.01
CA ASN A 6 7.95 -21.29 -3.01
C ASN A 6 7.24 -20.03 -3.46
N ILE A 7 5.92 -20.09 -3.67
CA ILE A 7 5.12 -18.92 -4.02
C ILE A 7 5.20 -17.89 -2.90
N ARG A 8 4.98 -18.31 -1.65
CA ARG A 8 5.05 -17.42 -0.51
C ARG A 8 6.46 -16.86 -0.29
N LYS A 9 7.48 -17.68 -0.48
CA LYS A 9 8.86 -17.25 -0.37
C LYS A 9 9.23 -16.24 -1.45
N GLY A 10 8.76 -16.45 -2.66
CA GLY A 10 8.99 -15.50 -3.74
C GLY A 10 8.34 -14.16 -3.47
N GLU A 11 7.10 -14.17 -3.02
CA GLU A 11 6.37 -12.96 -2.64
C GLU A 11 7.07 -12.26 -1.47
N GLN A 12 7.47 -13.02 -0.45
CA GLN A 12 8.19 -12.49 0.69
C GLN A 12 9.54 -11.90 0.29
N PHE A 13 10.27 -12.57 -0.59
CA PHE A 13 11.54 -12.06 -1.11
C PHE A 13 11.36 -10.72 -1.79
N LEU A 14 10.35 -10.60 -2.64
CA LEU A 14 10.08 -9.37 -3.37
C LEU A 14 9.72 -8.23 -2.41
N LEU A 15 8.94 -8.53 -1.38
CA LEU A 15 8.59 -7.54 -0.35
C LEU A 15 9.81 -7.11 0.45
N ASP A 16 10.61 -8.09 0.90
CA ASP A 16 11.77 -7.82 1.74
C ASP A 16 12.87 -7.08 1.00
N SER A 17 13.04 -7.37 -0.27
CA SER A 17 14.07 -6.74 -1.11
C SER A 17 13.68 -5.35 -1.59
N GLY A 18 12.44 -4.96 -1.42
CA GLY A 18 11.92 -3.70 -1.94
C GLY A 18 11.66 -3.70 -3.43
N LEU A 19 11.74 -4.86 -4.07
CA LEU A 19 11.44 -5.03 -5.49
C LEU A 19 10.00 -5.44 -5.74
N TYR A 20 9.29 -5.74 -4.69
CA TYR A 20 7.92 -6.23 -4.78
C TYR A 20 6.99 -5.20 -5.41
N VAL A 21 6.20 -5.70 -6.34
CA VAL A 21 5.02 -5.00 -6.83
C VAL A 21 3.83 -5.77 -6.25
N ALA A 22 3.18 -5.20 -5.27
CA ALA A 22 2.08 -5.86 -4.56
C ALA A 22 1.02 -6.33 -5.54
N LEU A 23 0.31 -7.39 -5.16
CA LEU A 23 -0.80 -7.89 -5.95
C LEU A 23 -1.78 -6.74 -6.18
N PRO A 24 -2.12 -6.41 -7.44
CA PRO A 24 -2.88 -5.20 -7.74
C PRO A 24 -4.18 -5.06 -6.95
N ILE A 25 -4.91 -6.16 -6.79
CA ILE A 25 -6.20 -6.11 -6.09
C ILE A 25 -6.02 -5.71 -4.62
N ASN A 26 -5.02 -6.25 -3.93
CA ASN A 26 -4.79 -5.95 -2.52
C ASN A 26 -4.30 -4.51 -2.35
N MET A 27 -3.43 -4.06 -3.23
CA MET A 27 -2.96 -2.67 -3.17
C MET A 27 -4.09 -1.68 -3.43
N GLN A 28 -5.01 -2.01 -4.33
CA GLN A 28 -6.14 -1.14 -4.62
C GLN A 28 -7.09 -0.99 -3.44
N ILE A 29 -7.28 -2.04 -2.65
CA ILE A 29 -8.18 -1.97 -1.51
C ILE A 29 -7.50 -1.49 -0.23
N LEU A 30 -6.16 -1.56 -0.16
CA LEU A 30 -5.40 -1.06 1.00
C LEU A 30 -5.09 0.43 0.91
N PHE A 31 -4.81 0.93 -0.27
CA PHE A 31 -4.27 2.28 -0.45
C PHE A 31 -4.99 3.04 -1.56
N THR A 32 -5.03 4.36 -1.42
CA THR A 32 -5.46 5.23 -2.51
C THR A 32 -4.41 5.21 -3.62
N GLN A 33 -4.80 5.69 -4.80
CA GLN A 33 -3.87 5.83 -5.94
C GLN A 33 -2.66 6.68 -5.56
N SER A 34 -2.89 7.82 -4.90
CA SER A 34 -1.82 8.72 -4.48
C SER A 34 -0.86 8.04 -3.49
N GLU A 35 -1.39 7.29 -2.54
CA GLU A 35 -0.58 6.54 -1.57
C GLU A 35 0.27 5.48 -2.27
N ARG A 36 -0.32 4.75 -3.22
CA ARG A 36 0.42 3.75 -4.01
C ARG A 36 1.54 4.38 -4.82
N ASP A 37 1.25 5.49 -5.48
CA ASP A 37 2.23 6.19 -6.31
C ASP A 37 3.40 6.69 -5.48
N VAL A 38 3.12 7.27 -4.31
CA VAL A 38 4.16 7.75 -3.39
C VAL A 38 4.98 6.58 -2.85
N LEU A 39 4.33 5.53 -2.39
CA LEU A 39 4.99 4.36 -1.83
C LEU A 39 5.90 3.68 -2.87
N ASN A 40 5.40 3.48 -4.08
CA ASN A 40 6.17 2.87 -5.16
C ASN A 40 7.36 3.74 -5.57
N THR A 41 7.20 5.06 -5.56
CA THR A 41 8.28 5.97 -5.89
C THR A 41 9.37 5.95 -4.82
N ILE A 42 8.99 5.97 -3.55
CA ILE A 42 9.97 5.87 -2.45
C ILE A 42 10.73 4.55 -2.53
N ARG A 43 10.02 3.45 -2.78
CA ARG A 43 10.65 2.16 -2.95
C ARG A 43 11.66 2.17 -4.10
N HIS A 44 11.27 2.68 -5.25
CA HIS A 44 12.14 2.77 -6.41
C HIS A 44 13.39 3.60 -6.11
N LEU A 45 13.20 4.79 -5.54
CA LEU A 45 14.31 5.69 -5.23
C LEU A 45 15.28 5.07 -4.22
N ASN A 46 14.77 4.42 -3.19
CA ASN A 46 15.62 3.71 -2.23
C ASN A 46 16.43 2.61 -2.92
N ASN A 47 15.82 1.89 -3.83
CA ASN A 47 16.48 0.78 -4.53
C ASN A 47 17.61 1.24 -5.44
N ILE A 48 17.51 2.45 -6.01
CA ILE A 48 18.58 3.00 -6.85
C ILE A 48 19.58 3.86 -6.07
N GLY A 49 19.47 3.87 -4.73
CA GLY A 49 20.40 4.58 -3.87
C GLY A 49 20.06 6.04 -3.61
N GLN A 50 18.93 6.53 -4.11
CA GLN A 50 18.44 7.89 -3.84
C GLN A 50 17.64 7.86 -2.55
N THR A 51 18.34 7.99 -1.42
CA THR A 51 17.71 7.81 -0.10
C THR A 51 17.16 9.11 0.49
N ALA A 52 17.71 10.25 0.12
CA ALA A 52 17.17 11.56 0.54
C ALA A 52 16.12 12.00 -0.47
N ILE A 53 14.86 12.07 -0.05
CA ILE A 53 13.71 12.25 -0.93
C ILE A 53 12.93 13.50 -0.49
N SER A 54 12.86 14.49 -1.38
CA SER A 54 12.08 15.69 -1.17
C SER A 54 10.67 15.52 -1.76
N PHE A 55 9.75 16.37 -1.34
CA PHE A 55 8.43 16.42 -1.95
C PHE A 55 8.50 16.82 -3.43
N SER A 56 9.45 17.71 -3.77
CA SER A 56 9.68 18.09 -5.16
C SER A 56 10.07 16.89 -6.00
N LEU A 57 10.93 16.03 -5.50
CA LEU A 57 11.34 14.81 -6.20
C LEU A 57 10.15 13.86 -6.36
N LEU A 58 9.36 13.67 -5.31
CA LEU A 58 8.14 12.86 -5.38
C LEU A 58 7.15 13.44 -6.39
N SER A 59 7.01 14.76 -6.44
CA SER A 59 6.14 15.42 -7.40
C SER A 59 6.58 15.18 -8.84
N ILE A 60 7.89 15.23 -9.11
CA ILE A 60 8.43 14.95 -10.44
C ILE A 60 8.07 13.54 -10.89
N TYR A 61 8.23 12.55 -10.02
CA TYR A 61 7.97 11.15 -10.38
C TYR A 61 6.49 10.82 -10.47
N THR A 62 5.65 11.42 -9.61
CA THR A 62 4.24 11.05 -9.50
C THR A 62 3.30 11.98 -10.25
N GLY A 63 3.72 13.20 -10.50
CA GLY A 63 2.83 14.24 -11.04
C GLY A 63 1.84 14.80 -10.03
N LEU A 64 1.96 14.43 -8.77
CA LEU A 64 1.07 14.88 -7.71
C LEU A 64 1.52 16.23 -7.15
N THR A 65 0.57 17.01 -6.61
CA THR A 65 0.87 18.25 -5.91
C THR A 65 1.51 17.96 -4.55
N ASP A 66 2.23 18.94 -4.00
CA ASP A 66 2.84 18.81 -2.68
C ASP A 66 1.80 18.52 -1.60
N LYS A 67 0.62 19.12 -1.69
CA LYS A 67 -0.47 18.90 -0.75
C LYS A 67 -0.93 17.43 -0.77
N THR A 68 -1.10 16.87 -1.96
CA THR A 68 -1.51 15.48 -2.13
C THR A 68 -0.41 14.53 -1.64
N ILE A 69 0.85 14.84 -1.96
CA ILE A 69 2.00 14.05 -1.49
C ILE A 69 2.06 14.06 0.03
N LYS A 70 1.94 15.24 0.65
CA LYS A 70 1.96 15.35 2.12
C LYS A 70 0.87 14.49 2.75
N LYS A 71 -0.33 14.56 2.22
CA LYS A 71 -1.46 13.77 2.70
C LYS A 71 -1.18 12.28 2.59
N ALA A 72 -0.63 11.84 1.45
CA ALA A 72 -0.28 10.43 1.22
C ALA A 72 0.81 9.97 2.19
N VAL A 73 1.87 10.75 2.35
CA VAL A 73 2.97 10.45 3.28
C VAL A 73 2.46 10.36 4.70
N ASP A 74 1.65 11.31 5.13
CA ASP A 74 1.10 11.33 6.49
C ASP A 74 0.23 10.08 6.75
N SER A 75 -0.59 9.68 5.77
CA SER A 75 -1.40 8.46 5.88
C SER A 75 -0.54 7.21 5.97
N LEU A 76 0.47 7.09 5.12
CA LEU A 76 1.38 5.94 5.12
C LEU A 76 2.16 5.84 6.44
N LYS A 77 2.56 6.97 7.01
CA LYS A 77 3.22 7.02 8.32
C LYS A 77 2.26 6.57 9.43
N ARG A 78 1.03 7.06 9.40
CA ARG A 78 0.01 6.67 10.38
C ARG A 78 -0.28 5.18 10.33
N LEU A 79 -0.28 4.59 9.15
CA LEU A 79 -0.48 3.15 8.96
C LEU A 79 0.76 2.33 9.29
N GLU A 80 1.85 2.98 9.68
CA GLU A 80 3.12 2.34 10.02
C GLU A 80 3.78 1.59 8.85
N VAL A 81 3.32 1.85 7.64
CA VAL A 81 3.94 1.32 6.42
C VAL A 81 5.20 2.09 6.07
N LEU A 82 5.25 3.37 6.45
CA LEU A 82 6.35 4.25 6.15
C LEU A 82 6.90 4.86 7.45
N GLU A 83 8.21 4.77 7.64
CA GLU A 83 8.91 5.40 8.75
C GLU A 83 9.85 6.47 8.25
N VAL A 84 9.95 7.58 8.99
CA VAL A 84 10.97 8.60 8.76
C VAL A 84 12.21 8.21 9.55
N LEU A 85 13.32 7.97 8.86
CA LEU A 85 14.60 7.67 9.51
C LEU A 85 15.30 8.95 9.96
N ASN A 86 15.40 9.94 9.08
CA ASN A 86 15.88 11.27 9.43
C ASN A 86 15.48 12.28 8.37
N VAL A 87 15.63 13.56 8.70
CA VAL A 87 15.39 14.67 7.78
C VAL A 87 16.71 15.40 7.57
N CYS A 88 17.07 15.67 6.32
CA CYS A 88 18.27 16.42 5.98
C CYS A 88 17.92 17.48 4.92
N LYS A 89 18.90 18.32 4.54
CA LYS A 89 18.68 19.38 3.56
C LYS A 89 18.23 18.87 2.20
N ALA A 90 18.73 17.71 1.80
CA ALA A 90 18.41 17.12 0.50
C ALA A 90 17.04 16.45 0.48
N GLY A 91 16.42 16.25 1.63
CA GLY A 91 15.11 15.61 1.73
C GLY A 91 14.99 14.74 2.97
N THR A 92 13.99 13.90 2.97
CA THR A 92 13.70 12.99 4.07
C THR A 92 14.13 11.58 3.68
N ARG A 93 14.71 10.86 4.62
CA ARG A 93 15.02 9.45 4.44
C ARG A 93 13.89 8.62 5.03
N TYR A 94 13.31 7.77 4.20
CA TYR A 94 12.20 6.90 4.58
C TYR A 94 12.62 5.45 4.60
N LYS A 95 11.98 4.71 5.47
CA LYS A 95 12.05 3.25 5.46
C LYS A 95 10.65 2.71 5.22
N ILE A 96 10.52 1.79 4.28
CA ILE A 96 9.26 1.07 4.07
C ILE A 96 9.25 -0.13 5.01
N ASN A 97 8.20 -0.24 5.81
CA ASN A 97 8.06 -1.34 6.74
C ASN A 97 7.40 -2.53 6.03
N TYR A 98 8.21 -3.29 5.34
CA TYR A 98 7.73 -4.44 4.56
C TYR A 98 7.06 -5.50 5.42
N LYS A 99 7.45 -5.62 6.68
CA LYS A 99 6.83 -6.58 7.58
C LYS A 99 5.37 -6.28 7.82
N VAL A 100 5.04 -5.03 8.12
CA VAL A 100 3.65 -4.59 8.30
C VAL A 100 2.86 -4.78 7.01
N LEU A 101 3.43 -4.32 5.90
CA LEU A 101 2.79 -4.44 4.58
C LEU A 101 2.55 -5.89 4.21
N ASN A 102 3.57 -6.74 4.38
CA ASN A 102 3.48 -8.16 4.07
C ASN A 102 2.42 -8.87 4.91
N ASN A 103 2.42 -8.63 6.21
CA ASN A 103 1.44 -9.26 7.11
C ASN A 103 0.01 -8.89 6.72
N THR A 104 -0.20 -7.64 6.35
CA THR A 104 -1.52 -7.16 5.92
C THR A 104 -1.93 -7.81 4.60
N ILE A 105 -1.03 -7.88 3.63
CA ILE A 105 -1.30 -8.52 2.34
C ILE A 105 -1.61 -10.00 2.52
N VAL A 106 -0.85 -10.71 3.34
CA VAL A 106 -1.08 -12.12 3.62
C VAL A 106 -2.46 -12.34 4.24
N SER A 107 -2.84 -11.50 5.21
CA SER A 107 -4.15 -11.58 5.83
C SER A 107 -5.27 -11.39 4.82
N LEU A 108 -5.11 -10.46 3.89
CA LEU A 108 -6.09 -10.24 2.82
C LEU A 108 -6.13 -11.41 1.85
N ASN A 109 -5.00 -11.99 1.52
CA ASN A 109 -4.93 -13.14 0.60
C ASN A 109 -5.63 -14.37 1.18
N GLU A 110 -5.63 -14.53 2.48
CA GLU A 110 -6.26 -15.66 3.15
C GLU A 110 -7.78 -15.52 3.22
N GLU A 111 -8.31 -14.33 3.05
CA GLU A 111 -9.75 -14.10 3.08
C GLU A 111 -10.34 -14.20 1.67
N SER A 112 -11.19 -15.20 1.47
CA SER A 112 -11.82 -15.46 0.17
C SER A 112 -13.08 -14.62 -0.09
N ASN A 113 -13.74 -14.17 0.98
CA ASN A 113 -14.96 -13.39 0.84
C ASN A 113 -14.62 -11.93 0.52
N PRO A 114 -15.09 -11.38 -0.62
CA PRO A 114 -14.72 -10.01 -1.04
C PRO A 114 -15.12 -8.93 -0.02
N VAL A 115 -16.31 -9.04 0.58
CA VAL A 115 -16.78 -8.06 1.57
C VAL A 115 -15.93 -8.11 2.82
N LYS A 116 -15.63 -9.31 3.32
CA LYS A 116 -14.77 -9.49 4.49
C LYS A 116 -13.36 -8.97 4.23
N ARG A 117 -12.86 -9.16 3.03
CA ARG A 117 -11.54 -8.63 2.64
C ARG A 117 -11.51 -7.11 2.70
N LEU A 118 -12.56 -6.44 2.22
CA LEU A 118 -12.68 -4.99 2.31
C LEU A 118 -12.79 -4.52 3.76
N GLN A 119 -13.52 -5.27 4.59
CA GLN A 119 -13.63 -4.97 6.01
C GLN A 119 -12.28 -5.10 6.74
N LEU A 120 -11.48 -6.11 6.38
CA LEU A 120 -10.13 -6.27 6.93
C LEU A 120 -9.23 -5.10 6.52
N ALA A 121 -9.32 -4.67 5.27
CA ALA A 121 -8.57 -3.51 4.80
C ALA A 121 -8.98 -2.25 5.54
N ASP A 122 -10.27 -2.06 5.80
CA ASP A 122 -10.78 -0.95 6.57
C ASP A 122 -10.27 -0.97 8.01
N GLN A 123 -10.24 -2.15 8.63
CA GLN A 123 -9.68 -2.33 9.97
C GLN A 123 -8.19 -1.96 10.00
N PHE A 124 -7.45 -2.35 8.98
CA PHE A 124 -6.04 -2.00 8.87
C PHE A 124 -5.87 -0.48 8.83
N ARG A 125 -6.69 0.21 8.07
CA ARG A 125 -6.59 1.67 7.99
C ARG A 125 -7.06 2.36 9.26
N GLY A 126 -7.99 1.78 9.99
CA GLY A 126 -8.47 2.32 11.26
C GLY A 126 -9.25 3.62 11.13
N GLU A 127 -9.76 3.94 9.96
CA GLU A 127 -10.54 5.14 9.66
C GLU A 127 -11.68 4.79 8.71
N GLY A 128 -12.73 5.58 8.73
CA GLY A 128 -13.81 5.43 7.75
C GLY A 128 -13.25 5.72 6.36
N TYR A 129 -13.05 4.69 5.57
CA TYR A 129 -12.44 4.82 4.25
C TYR A 129 -13.54 4.79 3.20
N GLU A 130 -13.84 5.95 2.65
CA GLU A 130 -14.94 6.11 1.71
C GLU A 130 -14.87 5.13 0.53
N LEU A 131 -13.67 4.88 0.02
CA LEU A 131 -13.48 3.92 -1.06
C LEU A 131 -13.95 2.52 -0.67
N HIS A 132 -13.66 2.08 0.54
CA HIS A 132 -14.11 0.78 1.02
C HIS A 132 -15.63 0.71 1.13
N SER A 133 -16.24 1.77 1.63
CA SER A 133 -17.70 1.84 1.71
C SER A 133 -18.34 1.71 0.34
N LYS A 134 -17.82 2.42 -0.65
CA LYS A 134 -18.31 2.34 -2.03
C LYS A 134 -18.13 0.95 -2.63
N LEU A 135 -16.97 0.34 -2.38
CA LEU A 135 -16.71 -1.01 -2.87
C LEU A 135 -17.61 -2.05 -2.20
N ILE A 136 -17.82 -1.92 -0.90
CA ILE A 136 -18.73 -2.80 -0.16
C ILE A 136 -20.16 -2.67 -0.71
N GLU A 137 -20.63 -1.47 -0.94
CA GLU A 137 -21.94 -1.23 -1.56
C GLU A 137 -22.04 -1.88 -2.95
N ALA A 138 -20.99 -1.72 -3.76
CA ALA A 138 -20.95 -2.29 -5.10
C ALA A 138 -21.05 -3.81 -5.06
N TYR A 139 -20.30 -4.46 -4.17
CA TYR A 139 -20.37 -5.91 -4.02
C TYR A 139 -21.74 -6.36 -3.52
N THR A 140 -22.27 -5.68 -2.53
CA THR A 140 -23.57 -6.00 -1.98
C THR A 140 -24.68 -5.80 -3.01
N GLY A 141 -24.64 -4.68 -3.74
CA GLY A 141 -25.59 -4.41 -4.81
C GLY A 141 -25.50 -5.43 -5.95
N SER A 142 -24.27 -5.80 -6.33
CA SER A 142 -24.05 -6.81 -7.35
C SER A 142 -24.59 -8.17 -6.94
N GLU A 143 -24.40 -8.56 -5.68
CA GLU A 143 -24.98 -9.81 -5.18
C GLU A 143 -26.50 -9.80 -5.21
N PHE A 144 -27.11 -8.68 -4.88
CA PHE A 144 -28.56 -8.53 -4.98
C PHE A 144 -29.05 -8.61 -6.42
N ASP A 145 -28.34 -7.96 -7.33
CA ASP A 145 -28.68 -7.99 -8.74
C ASP A 145 -28.58 -9.40 -9.31
N ASP A 146 -27.56 -10.14 -8.92
CA ASP A 146 -27.35 -11.53 -9.36
C ASP A 146 -28.45 -12.46 -8.89
N ARG A 147 -29.15 -12.12 -7.84
CA ARG A 147 -30.25 -12.92 -7.29
C ARG A 147 -31.57 -12.68 -7.98
N HIS A 148 -31.64 -11.64 -8.74
CA HIS A 148 -32.82 -11.31 -9.49
C HIS A 148 -32.78 -11.87 -10.89
#